data_cc82c963d72c81a1a24c6e89d0674209
#
_entry.id   cc82c963d72c81a1a24c6e89d0674209
#
_cell.length_a   1.000
_cell.length_b   1.000
_cell.length_c   1.000
_cell.angle_alpha   90.00
_cell.angle_beta   90.00
_cell.angle_gamma   90.00
#
_symmetry.space_group_name_H-M   'P 1'
#
loop_
_entity.id
_entity.type
_entity.pdbx_description
1 polymer ?
#
loop_
_entity_poly.entity_id
_entity_poly.type
_entity_poly.pdbx_seq_one_letter_code
_entity_poly.pdbx_strand_id
1 'polypeptide(L)'
;MSEAKQSIVELIKNKINCKSFIWSQSVGLDVQGTTLVITLASNKAGKNMQDPDACFEGWATILKTYVIDSMPDKYNQVELRCSDLMLPIEPSTANRHLMRFLYRVLRFKEQYDWFTMDDKLANIIDSFNRRFKGCFVNNYSKEEQKQKGKSESEIEHLLIKKNTSNDVKSLYSYFNAIGIPNDGLVIDHQFKVGLFNDSIADINKVFPGGSAAIDLWGFTQSQPNDFYLFELKYKNEMIGTITEVFFYANYMYDLLDKNGVFTLSKGDGKNIGNYNTILGFNDKKVNKIHAVMLLDKDSMHPAITPELIAVLNKGNQKAIEYSLAGYEFDEENRIVTDISPR
;
A
#
# COMPACT_ATOMS: atom_id res chain seq x y z
N MET A 1 -1.85 -3.63 29.93
CA MET A 1 -1.66 -2.50 28.98
C MET A 1 -1.10 -1.36 29.83
N SER A 2 -0.04 -0.65 29.39
CA SER A 2 0.45 0.50 30.17
C SER A 2 -0.61 1.61 30.22
N GLU A 3 -0.64 2.41 31.27
CA GLU A 3 -1.57 3.55 31.41
C GLU A 3 -1.43 4.52 30.22
N ALA A 4 -0.21 4.74 29.74
CA ALA A 4 0.06 5.58 28.57
C ALA A 4 -0.60 5.03 27.30
N LYS A 5 -0.48 3.73 27.03
CA LYS A 5 -1.14 3.08 25.90
C LYS A 5 -2.66 3.22 25.99
N GLN A 6 -3.23 3.01 27.15
CA GLN A 6 -4.68 3.13 27.36
C GLN A 6 -5.17 4.55 27.08
N SER A 7 -4.48 5.57 27.61
CA SER A 7 -4.81 6.98 27.37
C SER A 7 -4.74 7.37 25.91
N ILE A 8 -3.73 6.89 25.17
CA ILE A 8 -3.59 7.16 23.72
C ILE A 8 -4.71 6.48 22.92
N VAL A 9 -5.02 5.22 23.22
CA VAL A 9 -6.11 4.49 22.55
C VAL A 9 -7.46 5.16 22.79
N GLU A 10 -7.74 5.62 24.01
CA GLU A 10 -8.98 6.35 24.31
C GLU A 10 -9.04 7.71 23.58
N LEU A 11 -7.92 8.42 23.47
CA LEU A 11 -7.86 9.64 22.65
C LEU A 11 -8.20 9.35 21.18
N ILE A 12 -7.62 8.29 20.59
CA ILE A 12 -7.93 7.89 19.21
C ILE A 12 -9.42 7.59 19.07
N LYS A 13 -10.00 6.76 19.95
CA LYS A 13 -11.44 6.42 19.94
C LYS A 13 -12.33 7.66 19.92
N ASN A 14 -11.99 8.65 20.77
CA ASN A 14 -12.74 9.89 20.84
C ASN A 14 -12.61 10.72 19.55
N LYS A 15 -11.41 10.77 18.97
CA LYS A 15 -11.16 11.53 17.73
C LYS A 15 -11.88 10.96 16.52
N ILE A 16 -11.88 9.63 16.36
CA ILE A 16 -12.59 8.95 15.26
C ILE A 16 -14.05 8.64 15.57
N ASN A 17 -14.53 9.03 16.76
CA ASN A 17 -15.88 8.74 17.27
C ASN A 17 -16.25 7.24 17.15
N CYS A 18 -15.32 6.36 17.49
CA CYS A 18 -15.50 4.91 17.38
C CYS A 18 -15.06 4.18 18.66
N LYS A 19 -16.05 3.81 19.50
CA LYS A 19 -15.80 3.09 20.76
C LYS A 19 -15.27 1.68 20.56
N SER A 20 -15.57 1.05 19.42
CA SER A 20 -15.12 -0.30 19.07
C SER A 20 -13.70 -0.35 18.50
N PHE A 21 -13.05 0.78 18.27
CA PHE A 21 -11.66 0.80 17.81
C PHE A 21 -10.75 0.03 18.77
N ILE A 22 -9.94 -0.85 18.21
CA ILE A 22 -9.00 -1.70 18.96
C ILE A 22 -7.60 -1.54 18.39
N TRP A 23 -6.66 -1.15 19.24
CA TRP A 23 -5.23 -1.24 18.92
C TRP A 23 -4.80 -2.72 18.97
N SER A 24 -4.05 -3.21 17.96
CA SER A 24 -3.59 -4.60 17.97
C SER A 24 -2.84 -4.94 19.28
N GLN A 25 -3.19 -6.08 19.86
CA GLN A 25 -2.55 -6.56 21.10
C GLN A 25 -1.08 -6.95 20.87
N SER A 26 -0.74 -7.37 19.68
CA SER A 26 0.61 -7.79 19.28
C SER A 26 1.52 -6.61 18.89
N VAL A 27 0.96 -5.40 18.79
CA VAL A 27 1.70 -4.17 18.50
C VAL A 27 1.93 -3.41 19.79
N GLY A 28 3.18 -3.33 20.21
CA GLY A 28 3.57 -2.53 21.38
C GLY A 28 3.33 -1.04 21.09
N LEU A 29 2.87 -0.32 22.11
CA LEU A 29 2.77 1.14 22.09
C LEU A 29 3.26 1.66 23.43
N ASP A 30 4.22 2.56 23.40
CA ASP A 30 4.81 3.19 24.58
C ASP A 30 5.12 4.67 24.29
N VAL A 31 5.48 5.42 25.34
CA VAL A 31 5.84 6.85 25.28
C VAL A 31 7.22 7.05 25.88
N GLN A 32 8.12 7.67 25.11
CA GLN A 32 9.46 8.02 25.55
C GLN A 32 9.72 9.52 25.29
N GLY A 33 9.56 10.32 26.34
CA GLY A 33 9.62 11.78 26.19
C GLY A 33 8.52 12.29 25.24
N THR A 34 8.91 12.89 24.14
CA THR A 34 8.00 13.38 23.09
C THR A 34 7.74 12.36 21.95
N THR A 35 8.30 11.17 22.05
CA THR A 35 8.24 10.13 21.02
C THR A 35 7.21 9.05 21.37
N LEU A 36 6.35 8.72 20.43
CA LEU A 36 5.46 7.57 20.46
C LEU A 36 6.17 6.36 19.86
N VAL A 37 6.35 5.29 20.62
CA VAL A 37 7.12 4.12 20.22
C VAL A 37 6.20 2.97 19.82
N ILE A 38 6.28 2.53 18.58
CA ILE A 38 5.65 1.31 18.07
C ILE A 38 6.68 0.18 18.14
N THR A 39 6.33 -0.94 18.77
CA THR A 39 7.20 -2.12 18.81
C THR A 39 6.53 -3.31 18.13
N LEU A 40 7.21 -3.89 17.15
CA LEU A 40 6.83 -5.13 16.48
C LEU A 40 7.81 -6.26 16.83
N ALA A 41 7.30 -7.46 17.02
CA ALA A 41 8.15 -8.65 17.06
C ALA A 41 8.60 -9.03 15.63
N SER A 42 9.80 -9.56 15.45
CA SER A 42 10.34 -9.91 14.13
C SER A 42 9.48 -10.93 13.38
N ASN A 43 8.89 -11.89 14.09
CA ASN A 43 7.96 -12.86 13.51
C ASN A 43 6.63 -12.24 13.05
N LYS A 44 6.28 -11.05 13.54
CA LYS A 44 5.12 -10.28 13.11
C LYS A 44 5.48 -9.38 11.91
N ALA A 45 6.65 -8.75 11.94
CA ALA A 45 7.19 -8.00 10.80
C ALA A 45 7.31 -8.87 9.53
N GLY A 46 7.62 -10.16 9.70
CA GLY A 46 7.68 -11.16 8.61
C GLY A 46 6.33 -11.74 8.16
N LYS A 47 5.19 -11.20 8.59
CA LYS A 47 3.85 -11.64 8.17
C LYS A 47 3.34 -10.96 6.91
N ASN A 48 2.11 -11.33 6.54
CA ASN A 48 1.40 -10.60 5.49
C ASN A 48 1.19 -9.14 5.92
N MET A 49 1.42 -8.21 5.02
CA MET A 49 1.32 -6.77 5.29
C MET A 49 -0.10 -6.29 5.60
N GLN A 50 -1.13 -7.06 5.24
CA GLN A 50 -2.53 -6.79 5.62
C GLN A 50 -2.80 -7.03 7.11
N ASP A 51 -2.02 -7.94 7.73
CA ASP A 51 -2.22 -8.26 9.14
C ASP A 51 -2.05 -7.01 10.01
N PRO A 52 -2.98 -6.73 10.94
CA PRO A 52 -2.84 -5.63 11.90
C PRO A 52 -1.54 -5.67 12.69
N ASP A 53 -0.94 -6.85 12.84
CA ASP A 53 0.35 -7.06 13.52
C ASP A 53 1.57 -6.64 12.69
N ALA A 54 1.42 -6.45 11.38
CA ALA A 54 2.51 -6.16 10.43
C ALA A 54 2.36 -4.82 9.71
N CYS A 55 1.23 -4.11 9.89
CA CYS A 55 0.89 -2.87 9.18
C CYS A 55 1.33 -1.62 9.95
N PHE A 56 2.64 -1.47 10.22
CA PHE A 56 3.14 -0.34 11.01
C PHE A 56 2.80 1.03 10.40
N GLU A 57 2.70 1.13 9.08
CA GLU A 57 2.35 2.38 8.39
C GLU A 57 0.95 2.86 8.80
N GLY A 58 0.00 1.95 8.87
CA GLY A 58 -1.34 2.26 9.35
C GLY A 58 -1.32 2.79 10.79
N TRP A 59 -0.61 2.09 11.68
CA TRP A 59 -0.50 2.52 13.08
C TRP A 59 0.26 3.83 13.25
N ALA A 60 1.38 4.00 12.53
CA ALA A 60 2.16 5.24 12.59
C ALA A 60 1.34 6.44 12.08
N THR A 61 0.59 6.26 10.98
CA THR A 61 -0.26 7.32 10.42
C THR A 61 -1.42 7.66 11.36
N ILE A 62 -2.05 6.67 12.01
CA ILE A 62 -3.07 6.89 13.06
C ILE A 62 -2.49 7.72 14.21
N LEU A 63 -1.31 7.37 14.72
CA LEU A 63 -0.66 8.12 15.80
C LEU A 63 -0.34 9.55 15.35
N LYS A 64 0.15 9.73 14.15
CA LYS A 64 0.43 11.06 13.59
C LYS A 64 -0.85 11.89 13.51
N THR A 65 -1.91 11.35 12.90
CA THR A 65 -3.16 12.07 12.65
C THR A 65 -3.90 12.42 13.94
N TYR A 66 -4.09 11.43 14.81
CA TYR A 66 -5.03 11.59 15.92
C TYR A 66 -4.36 11.91 17.26
N VAL A 67 -3.05 11.71 17.38
CA VAL A 67 -2.32 11.99 18.63
C VAL A 67 -1.35 13.15 18.46
N ILE A 68 -0.39 13.07 17.55
CA ILE A 68 0.64 14.10 17.38
C ILE A 68 0.01 15.41 16.91
N ASP A 69 -0.79 15.40 15.83
CA ASP A 69 -1.41 16.62 15.29
C ASP A 69 -2.45 17.23 16.25
N SER A 70 -2.94 16.45 17.22
CA SER A 70 -3.84 16.94 18.26
C SER A 70 -3.11 17.48 19.49
N MET A 71 -1.88 17.05 19.73
CA MET A 71 -1.06 17.44 20.89
C MET A 71 0.40 17.68 20.47
N PRO A 72 0.66 18.65 19.57
CA PRO A 72 2.00 18.85 19.00
C PRO A 72 3.05 19.33 20.02
N ASP A 73 2.61 19.98 21.09
CA ASP A 73 3.49 20.38 22.20
C ASP A 73 3.92 19.21 23.09
N LYS A 74 3.19 18.10 23.04
CA LYS A 74 3.46 16.91 23.86
C LYS A 74 4.17 15.81 23.07
N TYR A 75 3.79 15.62 21.81
CA TYR A 75 4.33 14.55 20.95
C TYR A 75 4.69 15.11 19.57
N ASN A 76 5.84 14.71 19.05
CA ASN A 76 6.31 15.18 17.74
C ASN A 76 6.82 14.09 16.81
N GLN A 77 7.01 12.86 17.30
CA GLN A 77 7.65 11.80 16.53
C GLN A 77 7.02 10.43 16.82
N VAL A 78 7.04 9.56 15.80
CA VAL A 78 6.78 8.12 15.93
C VAL A 78 8.06 7.35 15.64
N GLU A 79 8.46 6.48 16.56
CA GLU A 79 9.60 5.59 16.40
C GLU A 79 9.14 4.14 16.24
N LEU A 80 9.64 3.46 15.22
CA LEU A 80 9.45 2.04 15.03
C LEU A 80 10.62 1.25 15.59
N ARG A 81 10.30 0.24 16.41
CA ARG A 81 11.25 -0.78 16.88
C ARG A 81 10.82 -2.15 16.41
N CYS A 82 11.80 -2.96 16.03
CA CYS A 82 11.57 -4.36 15.72
C CYS A 82 12.40 -5.21 16.69
N SER A 83 11.74 -5.80 17.69
CA SER A 83 12.40 -6.68 18.66
C SER A 83 12.87 -7.95 17.96
N ASP A 84 13.95 -8.54 18.49
CA ASP A 84 14.48 -9.86 18.08
C ASP A 84 14.93 -9.97 16.61
N LEU A 85 14.98 -8.88 15.87
CA LEU A 85 15.54 -8.89 14.52
C LEU A 85 17.05 -9.03 14.58
N MET A 86 17.59 -10.06 13.96
CA MET A 86 19.02 -10.37 13.97
C MET A 86 19.60 -10.36 12.55
N LEU A 87 20.86 -9.93 12.42
CA LEU A 87 21.66 -10.01 11.20
C LEU A 87 22.52 -11.29 11.21
N PRO A 88 22.89 -11.83 10.04
CA PRO A 88 22.51 -11.37 8.70
C PRO A 88 21.12 -11.86 8.29
N ILE A 89 20.37 -11.02 7.55
CA ILE A 89 19.14 -11.45 6.90
C ILE A 89 19.47 -11.69 5.43
N GLU A 90 19.60 -12.95 5.03
CA GLU A 90 19.83 -13.29 3.63
C GLU A 90 18.50 -13.42 2.87
N PRO A 91 18.45 -12.99 1.61
CA PRO A 91 17.30 -13.24 0.75
C PRO A 91 17.06 -14.74 0.66
N SER A 92 15.89 -15.17 1.08
CA SER A 92 15.45 -16.57 1.02
C SER A 92 13.95 -16.61 0.94
N THR A 93 13.38 -17.74 0.55
CA THR A 93 11.92 -17.92 0.51
C THR A 93 11.27 -17.62 1.87
N ALA A 94 11.94 -18.00 2.97
CA ALA A 94 11.44 -17.74 4.34
C ALA A 94 11.45 -16.25 4.71
N ASN A 95 12.34 -15.45 4.12
CA ASN A 95 12.56 -14.06 4.51
C ASN A 95 11.86 -13.04 3.59
N ARG A 96 11.14 -13.44 2.55
CA ARG A 96 10.54 -12.52 1.57
C ARG A 96 9.58 -11.50 2.18
N HIS A 97 8.77 -11.92 3.14
CA HIS A 97 7.90 -11.00 3.87
C HIS A 97 8.68 -9.97 4.69
N LEU A 98 9.77 -10.42 5.32
CA LEU A 98 10.68 -9.54 6.05
C LEU A 98 11.41 -8.57 5.10
N MET A 99 11.86 -9.03 3.93
CA MET A 99 12.44 -8.16 2.90
C MET A 99 11.45 -7.08 2.46
N ARG A 100 10.18 -7.43 2.24
CA ARG A 100 9.12 -6.47 1.93
C ARG A 100 8.87 -5.50 3.09
N PHE A 101 8.90 -5.97 4.33
CA PHE A 101 8.80 -5.11 5.51
C PHE A 101 9.95 -4.08 5.56
N LEU A 102 11.20 -4.50 5.41
CA LEU A 102 12.37 -3.61 5.40
C LEU A 102 12.30 -2.57 4.27
N TYR A 103 11.85 -2.97 3.09
CA TYR A 103 11.61 -2.05 1.99
C TYR A 103 10.57 -0.98 2.36
N ARG A 104 9.45 -1.37 2.97
CA ARG A 104 8.40 -0.45 3.41
C ARG A 104 8.91 0.53 4.48
N VAL A 105 9.68 0.04 5.46
CA VAL A 105 10.29 0.89 6.49
C VAL A 105 11.21 1.92 5.87
N LEU A 106 12.08 1.51 4.95
CA LEU A 106 12.96 2.42 4.20
C LEU A 106 12.16 3.52 3.50
N ARG A 107 11.15 3.14 2.71
CA ARG A 107 10.35 4.10 1.94
C ARG A 107 9.49 5.01 2.82
N PHE A 108 9.01 4.52 3.95
CA PHE A 108 8.24 5.31 4.90
C PHE A 108 9.13 6.36 5.59
N LYS A 109 10.34 5.97 6.02
CA LYS A 109 11.32 6.89 6.60
C LYS A 109 11.77 7.97 5.62
N GLU A 110 11.95 7.63 4.35
CA GLU A 110 12.31 8.60 3.31
C GLU A 110 11.22 9.65 3.03
N GLN A 111 9.96 9.32 3.30
CA GLN A 111 8.83 10.20 2.99
C GLN A 111 8.41 11.07 4.17
N TYR A 112 8.61 10.62 5.41
CA TYR A 112 8.02 11.27 6.57
C TYR A 112 9.06 11.63 7.64
N ASP A 113 9.29 12.91 7.85
CA ASP A 113 10.26 13.45 8.82
C ASP A 113 9.85 13.13 10.28
N TRP A 114 8.56 13.03 10.55
CA TRP A 114 8.00 12.69 11.86
C TRP A 114 8.13 11.20 12.21
N PHE A 115 8.59 10.35 11.29
CA PHE A 115 8.83 8.94 11.51
C PHE A 115 10.31 8.62 11.62
N THR A 116 10.65 7.78 12.60
CA THR A 116 12.03 7.31 12.82
C THR A 116 12.03 5.82 13.21
N MET A 117 13.20 5.27 13.40
CA MET A 117 13.42 3.90 13.85
C MET A 117 14.60 3.87 14.83
N ASP A 118 14.68 2.82 15.65
CA ASP A 118 15.82 2.62 16.53
C ASP A 118 17.11 2.33 15.74
N ASP A 119 18.27 2.52 16.38
CA ASP A 119 19.60 2.36 15.76
C ASP A 119 19.81 0.94 15.19
N LYS A 120 19.25 -0.07 15.83
CA LYS A 120 19.36 -1.46 15.37
C LYS A 120 18.65 -1.65 14.04
N LEU A 121 17.41 -1.17 13.93
CA LEU A 121 16.64 -1.25 12.70
C LEU A 121 17.25 -0.34 11.61
N ALA A 122 17.74 0.85 11.97
CA ALA A 122 18.41 1.76 11.05
C ALA A 122 19.65 1.09 10.40
N ASN A 123 20.52 0.48 11.19
CA ASN A 123 21.70 -0.24 10.69
C ASN A 123 21.33 -1.40 9.73
N ILE A 124 20.23 -2.09 10.01
CA ILE A 124 19.70 -3.14 9.13
C ILE A 124 19.25 -2.51 7.81
N ILE A 125 18.43 -1.46 7.86
CA ILE A 125 17.89 -0.77 6.68
C ILE A 125 19.02 -0.23 5.79
N ASP A 126 20.05 0.39 6.35
CA ASP A 126 21.20 0.90 5.59
C ASP A 126 21.94 -0.21 4.83
N SER A 127 22.08 -1.38 5.44
CA SER A 127 22.68 -2.55 4.78
C SER A 127 21.80 -3.07 3.63
N PHE A 128 20.49 -2.94 3.73
CA PHE A 128 19.50 -3.41 2.76
C PHE A 128 19.25 -2.45 1.60
N ASN A 129 19.36 -1.14 1.81
CA ASN A 129 19.11 -0.14 0.77
C ASN A 129 19.91 -0.42 -0.52
N ARG A 130 21.16 -0.84 -0.37
CA ARG A 130 22.04 -1.21 -1.51
C ARG A 130 21.56 -2.45 -2.25
N ARG A 131 20.82 -3.35 -1.59
CA ARG A 131 20.32 -4.60 -2.21
C ARG A 131 19.12 -4.37 -3.12
N PHE A 132 18.35 -3.31 -2.92
CA PHE A 132 17.24 -2.98 -3.82
C PHE A 132 17.71 -2.31 -5.10
N LYS A 133 18.90 -1.68 -5.10
CA LYS A 133 19.49 -1.10 -6.31
C LYS A 133 19.89 -2.21 -7.29
N GLY A 134 19.39 -2.11 -8.52
CA GLY A 134 19.65 -3.12 -9.56
C GLY A 134 18.68 -4.30 -9.57
N CYS A 135 17.73 -4.35 -8.63
CA CYS A 135 16.61 -5.26 -8.75
C CYS A 135 15.76 -4.92 -9.97
N PHE A 136 15.18 -5.93 -10.57
CA PHE A 136 14.29 -5.76 -11.72
C PHE A 136 12.93 -6.40 -11.50
N VAL A 137 11.93 -5.84 -12.15
CA VAL A 137 10.54 -6.26 -12.06
C VAL A 137 10.24 -7.25 -13.19
N ASN A 138 9.54 -8.32 -12.86
CA ASN A 138 8.97 -9.26 -13.81
C ASN A 138 7.70 -9.89 -13.21
N ASN A 139 6.75 -10.19 -14.06
CA ASN A 139 5.48 -10.81 -13.65
C ASN A 139 5.53 -12.35 -13.55
N TYR A 140 6.73 -12.93 -13.54
CA TYR A 140 6.88 -14.37 -13.40
C TYR A 140 6.33 -14.89 -12.08
N SER A 141 5.49 -15.92 -12.16
CA SER A 141 5.00 -16.67 -11.01
C SER A 141 4.88 -18.15 -11.36
N LYS A 142 5.40 -19.01 -10.47
CA LYS A 142 5.14 -20.46 -10.51
C LYS A 142 3.83 -20.85 -9.84
N GLU A 143 3.34 -19.97 -8.95
CA GLU A 143 2.13 -20.23 -8.19
C GLU A 143 0.91 -19.95 -9.06
N GLU A 144 -0.02 -20.89 -9.08
CA GLU A 144 -1.37 -20.62 -9.57
C GLU A 144 -2.00 -19.54 -8.69
N GLN A 145 -2.78 -18.65 -9.30
CA GLN A 145 -3.54 -17.64 -8.56
C GLN A 145 -4.44 -18.38 -7.56
N LYS A 146 -4.20 -18.19 -6.27
CA LYS A 146 -5.24 -18.48 -5.28
C LYS A 146 -6.42 -17.58 -5.64
N GLN A 147 -7.56 -18.18 -5.94
CA GLN A 147 -8.79 -17.43 -6.14
C GLN A 147 -9.00 -16.56 -4.90
N LYS A 148 -8.98 -15.23 -5.09
CA LYS A 148 -9.55 -14.30 -4.11
C LYS A 148 -10.98 -14.72 -3.81
N GLY A 149 -11.54 -14.28 -2.70
CA GLY A 149 -12.94 -14.48 -2.41
C GLY A 149 -13.77 -14.14 -3.65
N LYS A 150 -14.73 -14.96 -4.02
CA LYS A 150 -15.49 -14.84 -5.29
C LYS A 150 -15.99 -13.42 -5.55
N SER A 151 -16.33 -12.68 -4.47
CA SER A 151 -16.88 -11.33 -4.57
C SER A 151 -15.83 -10.27 -4.96
N GLU A 152 -14.62 -10.26 -4.37
CA GLU A 152 -13.59 -9.27 -4.75
C GLU A 152 -13.14 -9.46 -6.21
N SER A 153 -12.87 -10.69 -6.62
CA SER A 153 -12.48 -10.98 -8.01
C SER A 153 -13.56 -10.60 -9.01
N GLU A 154 -14.83 -10.77 -8.64
CA GLU A 154 -15.95 -10.35 -9.47
C GLU A 154 -16.05 -8.84 -9.58
N ILE A 155 -15.94 -8.13 -8.45
CA ILE A 155 -15.95 -6.66 -8.44
C ILE A 155 -14.80 -6.10 -9.28
N GLU A 156 -13.58 -6.67 -9.17
CA GLU A 156 -12.46 -6.31 -10.04
C GLU A 156 -12.83 -6.40 -11.52
N HIS A 157 -13.45 -7.53 -11.93
CA HIS A 157 -13.86 -7.74 -13.32
C HIS A 157 -14.96 -6.78 -13.79
N LEU A 158 -15.87 -6.38 -12.89
CA LEU A 158 -16.89 -5.38 -13.20
C LEU A 158 -16.27 -3.99 -13.37
N LEU A 159 -15.34 -3.64 -12.49
CA LEU A 159 -14.71 -2.32 -12.46
C LEU A 159 -13.83 -2.02 -13.68
N ILE A 160 -13.27 -3.02 -14.35
CA ILE A 160 -12.47 -2.82 -15.57
C ILE A 160 -13.32 -2.77 -16.86
N LYS A 161 -14.61 -3.14 -16.79
CA LYS A 161 -15.47 -3.13 -17.98
C LYS A 161 -15.83 -1.71 -18.39
N LYS A 162 -15.80 -1.44 -19.68
CA LYS A 162 -16.35 -0.22 -20.25
C LYS A 162 -17.86 -0.24 -20.10
N ASN A 163 -18.42 0.79 -19.45
CA ASN A 163 -19.85 0.83 -19.14
C ASN A 163 -20.69 0.91 -20.40
N THR A 164 -21.77 0.15 -20.41
CA THR A 164 -22.77 0.14 -21.48
C THR A 164 -24.13 0.68 -21.03
N SER A 165 -24.32 0.91 -19.73
CA SER A 165 -25.55 1.46 -19.15
C SER A 165 -25.26 2.46 -18.03
N ASN A 166 -26.25 3.34 -17.74
CA ASN A 166 -26.12 4.33 -16.67
C ASN A 166 -26.21 3.74 -15.27
N ASP A 167 -26.75 2.53 -15.14
CA ASP A 167 -26.99 1.85 -13.85
C ASP A 167 -25.79 1.07 -13.36
N VAL A 168 -24.80 0.80 -14.25
CA VAL A 168 -23.58 0.07 -13.93
C VAL A 168 -22.40 1.02 -13.95
N LYS A 169 -21.67 1.10 -12.83
CA LYS A 169 -20.47 1.93 -12.68
C LYS A 169 -19.20 1.09 -12.78
N SER A 170 -18.13 1.73 -13.20
CA SER A 170 -16.80 1.12 -13.28
C SER A 170 -15.73 2.20 -13.09
N LEU A 171 -14.45 1.83 -13.21
CA LEU A 171 -13.36 2.82 -13.14
C LEU A 171 -13.47 3.90 -14.23
N TYR A 172 -14.08 3.61 -15.37
CA TYR A 172 -14.38 4.65 -16.38
C TYR A 172 -15.30 5.74 -15.82
N SER A 173 -16.26 5.37 -14.96
CA SER A 173 -17.14 6.34 -14.27
C SER A 173 -16.34 7.17 -13.25
N TYR A 174 -15.44 6.52 -12.50
CA TYR A 174 -14.54 7.19 -11.56
C TYR A 174 -13.64 8.21 -12.27
N PHE A 175 -12.98 7.82 -13.36
CA PHE A 175 -12.11 8.71 -14.13
C PHE A 175 -12.87 9.91 -14.70
N ASN A 176 -14.06 9.70 -15.22
CA ASN A 176 -14.94 10.80 -15.66
C ASN A 176 -15.28 11.75 -14.50
N ALA A 177 -15.57 11.22 -13.30
CA ALA A 177 -15.92 12.04 -12.13
C ALA A 177 -14.76 12.94 -11.66
N ILE A 178 -13.50 12.52 -11.88
CA ILE A 178 -12.32 13.33 -11.59
C ILE A 178 -11.82 14.14 -12.81
N GLY A 179 -12.61 14.21 -13.87
CA GLY A 179 -12.33 15.04 -15.05
C GLY A 179 -11.34 14.42 -16.06
N ILE A 180 -11.08 13.13 -15.97
CA ILE A 180 -10.20 12.42 -16.92
C ILE A 180 -11.05 11.76 -18.00
N PRO A 181 -10.89 12.14 -19.27
CA PRO A 181 -11.65 11.55 -20.38
C PRO A 181 -11.27 10.09 -20.59
N ASN A 182 -12.24 9.30 -21.02
CA ASN A 182 -12.05 7.87 -21.29
C ASN A 182 -11.24 7.59 -22.58
N ASP A 183 -11.00 8.59 -23.40
CA ASP A 183 -10.20 8.43 -24.60
C ASP A 183 -8.72 8.29 -24.27
N GLY A 184 -8.09 7.22 -24.76
CA GLY A 184 -6.70 6.88 -24.46
C GLY A 184 -6.46 6.38 -23.02
N LEU A 185 -7.53 6.15 -22.25
CA LEU A 185 -7.42 5.55 -20.91
C LEU A 185 -7.25 4.03 -21.04
N VAL A 186 -6.21 3.52 -20.40
CA VAL A 186 -5.96 2.09 -20.23
C VAL A 186 -6.27 1.70 -18.80
N ILE A 187 -7.10 0.69 -18.62
CA ILE A 187 -7.47 0.14 -17.30
C ILE A 187 -7.31 -1.37 -17.36
N ASP A 188 -6.73 -1.94 -16.30
CA ASP A 188 -6.64 -3.38 -16.12
C ASP A 188 -6.50 -3.76 -14.64
N HIS A 189 -6.32 -5.04 -14.36
CA HIS A 189 -6.28 -5.61 -13.01
C HIS A 189 -5.11 -6.58 -12.81
N GLN A 190 -4.84 -6.93 -11.55
CA GLN A 190 -3.92 -7.99 -11.13
C GLN A 190 -2.48 -7.84 -11.68
N PHE A 191 -1.89 -6.63 -11.53
CA PHE A 191 -0.48 -6.45 -11.85
C PHE A 191 0.41 -7.10 -10.79
N LYS A 192 1.13 -8.17 -11.17
CA LYS A 192 2.01 -8.92 -10.25
C LYS A 192 3.23 -8.12 -9.84
N VAL A 193 3.47 -7.99 -8.53
CA VAL A 193 4.60 -7.25 -7.96
C VAL A 193 5.82 -8.17 -7.73
N GLY A 194 6.29 -8.80 -8.79
CA GLY A 194 7.49 -9.66 -8.75
C GLY A 194 8.77 -8.84 -8.83
N LEU A 195 9.62 -8.92 -7.82
CA LEU A 195 10.95 -8.28 -7.79
C LEU A 195 12.04 -9.35 -7.69
N PHE A 196 13.08 -9.22 -8.52
CA PHE A 196 14.19 -10.18 -8.62
C PHE A 196 15.53 -9.46 -8.51
N ASN A 197 16.53 -10.12 -7.92
CA ASN A 197 17.86 -9.54 -7.69
C ASN A 197 18.96 -10.03 -8.67
N ASP A 198 18.73 -11.10 -9.41
CA ASP A 198 19.75 -11.69 -10.31
C ASP A 198 19.12 -12.22 -11.60
N SER A 199 18.31 -13.26 -11.52
CA SER A 199 17.62 -13.83 -12.68
C SER A 199 16.16 -14.15 -12.34
N ILE A 200 15.34 -14.36 -13.39
CA ILE A 200 13.92 -14.72 -13.23
C ILE A 200 13.83 -16.17 -12.76
N ALA A 201 14.07 -16.37 -11.47
CA ALA A 201 13.96 -17.66 -10.79
C ALA A 201 13.35 -17.48 -9.40
N ASP A 202 12.65 -18.50 -8.92
CA ASP A 202 12.00 -18.40 -7.62
C ASP A 202 12.97 -18.11 -6.49
N ILE A 203 14.19 -18.68 -6.52
CA ILE A 203 15.21 -18.44 -5.51
C ILE A 203 15.68 -16.97 -5.45
N ASN A 204 15.60 -16.24 -6.56
CA ASN A 204 16.04 -14.84 -6.68
C ASN A 204 14.93 -13.83 -6.42
N LYS A 205 13.73 -14.29 -6.09
CA LYS A 205 12.59 -13.44 -5.78
C LYS A 205 12.80 -12.72 -4.44
N VAL A 206 12.75 -11.40 -4.45
CA VAL A 206 13.00 -10.55 -3.27
C VAL A 206 11.75 -10.41 -2.40
N PHE A 207 10.59 -10.21 -3.01
CA PHE A 207 9.31 -10.09 -2.29
C PHE A 207 8.47 -11.36 -2.42
N PRO A 208 7.49 -11.57 -1.51
CA PRO A 208 6.53 -12.67 -1.68
C PRO A 208 5.89 -12.57 -3.07
N GLY A 209 5.92 -13.67 -3.78
CA GLY A 209 5.38 -13.74 -5.14
C GLY A 209 4.08 -14.51 -5.22
N GLY A 210 3.51 -14.59 -6.41
CA GLY A 210 2.35 -15.42 -6.74
C GLY A 210 1.01 -14.76 -6.44
N SER A 211 0.71 -14.46 -5.20
CA SER A 211 -0.56 -13.83 -4.79
C SER A 211 -0.48 -12.31 -4.62
N ALA A 212 0.72 -11.72 -4.53
CA ALA A 212 0.87 -10.28 -4.39
C ALA A 212 0.70 -9.59 -5.75
N ALA A 213 -0.37 -8.84 -5.90
CA ALA A 213 -0.66 -8.06 -7.10
C ALA A 213 -1.38 -6.78 -6.71
N ILE A 214 -1.21 -5.73 -7.51
CA ILE A 214 -2.06 -4.55 -7.50
C ILE A 214 -3.41 -4.95 -8.07
N ASP A 215 -4.49 -4.69 -7.33
CA ASP A 215 -5.81 -5.17 -7.70
C ASP A 215 -6.28 -4.58 -9.03
N LEU A 216 -6.28 -3.25 -9.13
CA LEU A 216 -6.69 -2.51 -10.31
C LEU A 216 -5.69 -1.40 -10.59
N TRP A 217 -5.48 -1.09 -11.85
CA TRP A 217 -4.60 -0.02 -12.26
C TRP A 217 -5.03 0.59 -13.60
N GLY A 218 -4.57 1.80 -13.84
CA GLY A 218 -4.82 2.48 -15.10
C GLY A 218 -3.87 3.63 -15.34
N PHE A 219 -3.77 4.08 -16.58
CA PHE A 219 -3.01 5.25 -16.95
C PHE A 219 -3.60 5.94 -18.18
N THR A 220 -3.31 7.22 -18.31
CA THR A 220 -3.67 7.99 -19.50
C THR A 220 -2.54 7.94 -20.52
N GLN A 221 -2.86 7.77 -21.80
CA GLN A 221 -1.88 7.86 -22.88
C GLN A 221 -1.59 9.31 -23.32
N SER A 222 -2.41 10.24 -22.86
CA SER A 222 -2.25 11.69 -23.05
C SER A 222 -1.37 12.30 -21.93
N GLN A 223 -0.73 13.43 -22.21
CA GLN A 223 0.02 14.18 -21.19
C GLN A 223 -0.97 14.90 -20.23
N PRO A 224 -0.72 14.92 -18.91
CA PRO A 224 0.40 14.29 -18.20
C PRO A 224 0.27 12.76 -18.11
N ASN A 225 1.42 12.06 -18.09
CA ASN A 225 1.45 10.60 -17.93
C ASN A 225 1.26 10.24 -16.45
N ASP A 226 0.03 10.20 -15.98
CA ASP A 226 -0.29 9.81 -14.62
C ASP A 226 -0.64 8.31 -14.56
N PHE A 227 -0.16 7.65 -13.51
CA PHE A 227 -0.44 6.25 -13.25
C PHE A 227 -1.34 6.14 -12.02
N TYR A 228 -2.41 5.38 -12.14
CA TYR A 228 -3.38 5.14 -11.07
C TYR A 228 -3.28 3.69 -10.63
N LEU A 229 -3.22 3.47 -9.33
CA LEU A 229 -3.39 2.16 -8.73
C LEU A 229 -4.52 2.21 -7.70
N PHE A 230 -5.28 1.12 -7.62
CA PHE A 230 -6.40 0.98 -6.70
C PHE A 230 -6.22 -0.31 -5.90
N GLU A 231 -6.27 -0.17 -4.60
CA GLU A 231 -6.38 -1.30 -3.67
C GLU A 231 -7.84 -1.48 -3.30
N LEU A 232 -8.44 -2.56 -3.80
CA LEU A 232 -9.85 -2.88 -3.60
C LEU A 232 -10.05 -3.63 -2.30
N LYS A 233 -11.03 -3.20 -1.50
CA LYS A 233 -11.50 -3.94 -0.33
C LYS A 233 -13.01 -4.05 -0.33
N TYR A 234 -13.49 -5.29 -0.19
CA TYR A 234 -14.90 -5.61 -0.09
C TYR A 234 -15.20 -6.19 1.29
N LYS A 235 -16.12 -5.56 2.04
CA LYS A 235 -16.50 -5.96 3.41
C LYS A 235 -15.30 -6.22 4.32
N ASN A 236 -14.31 -5.35 4.22
CA ASN A 236 -13.04 -5.49 4.94
C ASN A 236 -12.66 -4.17 5.63
N GLU A 237 -12.68 -4.19 6.96
CA GLU A 237 -12.35 -3.05 7.83
C GLU A 237 -10.90 -3.09 8.33
N MET A 238 -9.95 -3.65 7.57
CA MET A 238 -8.58 -3.79 8.05
C MET A 238 -7.76 -2.53 7.81
N ILE A 239 -7.06 -2.07 8.84
CA ILE A 239 -6.10 -0.96 8.76
C ILE A 239 -4.93 -1.27 7.81
N GLY A 240 -4.66 -2.53 7.54
CA GLY A 240 -3.64 -2.99 6.61
C GLY A 240 -3.81 -2.52 5.18
N THR A 241 -4.98 -2.03 4.78
CA THR A 241 -5.20 -1.40 3.47
C THR A 241 -4.28 -0.20 3.24
N ILE A 242 -3.99 0.59 4.28
CA ILE A 242 -3.01 1.71 4.20
C ILE A 242 -1.63 1.17 3.82
N THR A 243 -1.23 0.06 4.44
CA THR A 243 0.05 -0.58 4.20
C THR A 243 0.17 -1.12 2.77
N GLU A 244 -0.90 -1.72 2.23
CA GLU A 244 -0.90 -2.24 0.87
C GLU A 244 -0.78 -1.12 -0.15
N VAL A 245 -1.62 -0.11 -0.04
CA VAL A 245 -1.59 1.02 -0.98
C VAL A 245 -0.26 1.77 -0.90
N PHE A 246 0.31 1.91 0.31
CA PHE A 246 1.64 2.49 0.49
C PHE A 246 2.73 1.67 -0.20
N PHE A 247 2.72 0.35 0.00
CA PHE A 247 3.69 -0.55 -0.62
C PHE A 247 3.60 -0.50 -2.14
N TYR A 248 2.41 -0.65 -2.70
CA TYR A 248 2.23 -0.66 -4.16
C TYR A 248 2.55 0.70 -4.80
N ALA A 249 2.21 1.80 -4.15
CA ALA A 249 2.56 3.13 -4.64
C ALA A 249 4.07 3.34 -4.72
N ASN A 250 4.81 2.95 -3.69
CA ASN A 250 6.27 3.03 -3.69
C ASN A 250 6.92 2.06 -4.67
N TYR A 251 6.37 0.85 -4.81
CA TYR A 251 6.83 -0.13 -5.79
C TYR A 251 6.69 0.41 -7.22
N MET A 252 5.54 1.00 -7.55
CA MET A 252 5.32 1.61 -8.88
C MET A 252 6.14 2.88 -9.07
N TYR A 253 6.36 3.68 -8.02
CA TYR A 253 7.27 4.82 -8.07
C TYR A 253 8.70 4.37 -8.40
N ASP A 254 9.21 3.36 -7.69
CA ASP A 254 10.54 2.82 -7.94
C ASP A 254 10.69 2.16 -9.31
N LEU A 255 9.60 1.79 -9.95
CA LEU A 255 9.57 1.22 -11.29
C LEU A 255 9.41 2.28 -12.40
N LEU A 256 8.55 3.28 -12.22
CA LEU A 256 8.10 4.16 -13.29
C LEU A 256 8.66 5.58 -13.21
N ASP A 257 9.12 6.04 -12.04
CA ASP A 257 9.71 7.38 -11.90
C ASP A 257 11.15 7.40 -12.41
N LYS A 258 11.58 8.56 -12.90
CA LYS A 258 12.98 8.78 -13.37
C LYS A 258 14.05 8.56 -12.28
N ASN A 259 13.69 8.73 -11.01
CA ASN A 259 14.54 8.50 -9.86
C ASN A 259 14.30 7.11 -9.24
N GLY A 260 13.45 6.30 -9.84
CA GLY A 260 13.14 4.95 -9.38
C GLY A 260 14.37 4.04 -9.43
N VAL A 261 14.40 3.04 -8.56
CA VAL A 261 15.55 2.15 -8.39
C VAL A 261 15.37 0.79 -9.06
N PHE A 262 14.15 0.47 -9.53
CA PHE A 262 13.86 -0.79 -10.20
C PHE A 262 13.93 -0.62 -11.72
N THR A 263 14.25 -1.72 -12.40
CA THR A 263 14.20 -1.79 -13.86
C THR A 263 13.18 -2.84 -14.30
N LEU A 264 12.61 -2.65 -15.49
CA LEU A 264 11.77 -3.67 -16.11
C LEU A 264 12.62 -4.68 -16.87
N SER A 265 12.44 -5.96 -16.59
CA SER A 265 13.06 -7.02 -17.39
C SER A 265 12.32 -7.21 -18.69
N LYS A 266 13.04 -7.14 -19.82
CA LYS A 266 12.56 -7.54 -21.16
C LYS A 266 12.77 -9.04 -21.35
N GLY A 267 12.20 -9.87 -20.55
CA GLY A 267 12.43 -11.30 -20.66
C GLY A 267 11.14 -12.11 -20.50
N ASP A 268 11.24 -13.40 -20.61
CA ASP A 268 10.27 -14.50 -20.68
C ASP A 268 9.07 -14.46 -19.71
N GLY A 269 8.63 -13.26 -19.31
CA GLY A 269 7.41 -13.05 -18.54
C GLY A 269 6.19 -13.46 -19.34
N LYS A 270 5.30 -14.22 -18.71
CA LYS A 270 3.95 -14.35 -19.22
C LYS A 270 3.30 -12.98 -19.13
N ASN A 271 2.52 -12.57 -20.11
CA ASN A 271 1.76 -11.31 -20.09
C ASN A 271 0.59 -11.42 -19.10
N ILE A 272 0.91 -11.48 -17.80
CA ILE A 272 -0.06 -11.51 -16.71
C ILE A 272 -0.29 -10.07 -16.25
N GLY A 273 -1.56 -9.64 -16.11
CA GLY A 273 -1.89 -8.27 -15.73
C GLY A 273 -1.32 -7.23 -16.71
N ASN A 274 -1.38 -7.54 -18.00
CA ASN A 274 -0.90 -6.65 -19.09
C ASN A 274 0.52 -6.08 -18.87
N TYR A 275 1.43 -6.92 -18.38
CA TYR A 275 2.82 -6.54 -18.12
C TYR A 275 3.49 -5.86 -19.34
N ASN A 276 3.23 -6.35 -20.56
CA ASN A 276 3.76 -5.75 -21.79
C ASN A 276 3.24 -4.33 -22.02
N THR A 277 2.04 -4.01 -21.54
CA THR A 277 1.48 -2.64 -21.62
C THR A 277 2.26 -1.70 -20.70
N ILE A 278 2.62 -2.16 -19.47
CA ILE A 278 3.49 -1.40 -18.56
C ILE A 278 4.91 -1.25 -19.14
N LEU A 279 5.46 -2.26 -19.82
CA LEU A 279 6.73 -2.14 -20.53
C LEU A 279 6.72 -1.00 -21.54
N GLY A 280 5.64 -0.87 -22.34
CA GLY A 280 5.48 0.22 -23.28
C GLY A 280 5.27 1.59 -22.62
N PHE A 281 4.71 1.62 -21.43
CA PHE A 281 4.49 2.84 -20.65
C PHE A 281 5.78 3.35 -19.99
N ASN A 282 6.67 2.46 -19.56
CA ASN A 282 7.87 2.79 -18.79
C ASN A 282 8.81 3.79 -19.50
N ASP A 283 8.87 3.76 -20.84
CA ASP A 283 9.70 4.71 -21.60
C ASP A 283 9.19 6.16 -21.52
N LYS A 284 7.96 6.38 -21.06
CA LYS A 284 7.29 7.69 -21.01
C LYS A 284 7.50 8.47 -19.71
N LYS A 285 8.07 7.86 -18.67
CA LYS A 285 8.24 8.40 -17.32
C LYS A 285 6.93 8.94 -16.73
N VAL A 286 6.52 8.39 -15.64
CA VAL A 286 5.31 8.83 -14.93
C VAL A 286 5.50 10.24 -14.37
N ASN A 287 4.46 11.07 -14.47
CA ASN A 287 4.42 12.38 -13.84
C ASN A 287 4.00 12.26 -12.36
N LYS A 288 2.92 11.51 -12.10
CA LYS A 288 2.40 11.25 -10.75
C LYS A 288 1.85 9.84 -10.65
N ILE A 289 1.97 9.26 -9.46
CA ILE A 289 1.29 8.02 -9.07
C ILE A 289 0.14 8.37 -8.14
N HIS A 290 -1.08 8.08 -8.56
CA HIS A 290 -2.28 8.19 -7.74
C HIS A 290 -2.57 6.83 -7.10
N ALA A 291 -2.47 6.78 -5.78
CA ALA A 291 -2.65 5.59 -4.97
C ALA A 291 -4.00 5.66 -4.24
N VAL A 292 -4.98 4.92 -4.73
CA VAL A 292 -6.37 5.01 -4.33
C VAL A 292 -6.76 3.82 -3.45
N MET A 293 -7.22 4.08 -2.24
CA MET A 293 -7.93 3.09 -1.43
C MET A 293 -9.39 3.06 -1.91
N LEU A 294 -9.76 1.98 -2.60
CA LEU A 294 -11.10 1.78 -3.14
C LEU A 294 -11.89 0.85 -2.21
N LEU A 295 -12.72 1.44 -1.37
CA LEU A 295 -13.36 0.77 -0.26
C LEU A 295 -14.88 0.67 -0.45
N ASP A 296 -15.45 -0.46 -0.04
CA ASP A 296 -16.89 -0.59 0.15
C ASP A 296 -17.36 0.48 1.14
N LYS A 297 -18.37 1.26 0.75
CA LYS A 297 -18.89 2.39 1.54
C LYS A 297 -19.37 1.99 2.92
N ASP A 298 -19.88 0.76 3.06
CA ASP A 298 -20.49 0.26 4.29
C ASP A 298 -19.49 -0.44 5.21
N SER A 299 -18.26 -0.69 4.75
CA SER A 299 -17.27 -1.52 5.45
C SER A 299 -15.88 -0.89 5.47
N MET A 300 -15.81 0.39 5.85
CA MET A 300 -14.53 1.11 5.95
C MET A 300 -14.02 1.14 7.39
N HIS A 301 -12.72 0.88 7.59
CA HIS A 301 -12.11 1.03 8.91
C HIS A 301 -12.29 2.47 9.42
N PRO A 302 -12.79 2.69 10.65
CA PRO A 302 -13.20 4.01 11.13
C PRO A 302 -12.06 5.02 11.24
N ALA A 303 -10.81 4.57 11.31
CA ALA A 303 -9.64 5.46 11.30
C ALA A 303 -9.18 5.88 9.91
N ILE A 304 -9.70 5.30 8.82
CA ILE A 304 -9.38 5.71 7.46
C ILE A 304 -10.31 6.87 7.08
N THR A 305 -9.83 8.08 7.30
CA THR A 305 -10.59 9.33 7.10
C THR A 305 -9.84 10.26 6.15
N PRO A 306 -10.49 11.31 5.61
CA PRO A 306 -9.82 12.33 4.81
C PRO A 306 -8.63 12.99 5.52
N GLU A 307 -8.70 13.17 6.84
CA GLU A 307 -7.62 13.75 7.65
C GLU A 307 -6.41 12.81 7.67
N LEU A 308 -6.61 11.50 7.77
CA LEU A 308 -5.53 10.52 7.70
C LEU A 308 -4.88 10.53 6.30
N ILE A 309 -5.68 10.62 5.23
CA ILE A 309 -5.18 10.74 3.85
C ILE A 309 -4.36 12.02 3.67
N ALA A 310 -4.82 13.14 4.26
CA ALA A 310 -4.06 14.39 4.23
C ALA A 310 -2.68 14.25 4.91
N VAL A 311 -2.57 13.47 5.98
CA VAL A 311 -1.28 13.16 6.63
C VAL A 311 -0.37 12.33 5.72
N LEU A 312 -0.90 11.34 5.01
CA LEU A 312 -0.13 10.56 4.03
C LEU A 312 0.42 11.42 2.89
N ASN A 313 -0.32 12.46 2.49
CA ASN A 313 0.11 13.39 1.44
C ASN A 313 1.04 14.49 1.96
N LYS A 314 0.91 14.87 3.23
CA LYS A 314 1.71 15.95 3.83
C LYS A 314 3.15 15.50 4.09
N GLY A 315 4.11 16.22 3.51
CA GLY A 315 5.53 15.90 3.64
C GLY A 315 6.03 14.81 2.70
N ASN A 316 5.14 14.21 1.91
CA ASN A 316 5.54 13.27 0.88
C ASN A 316 6.28 14.01 -0.24
N GLN A 317 7.60 13.78 -0.32
CA GLN A 317 8.47 14.41 -1.33
C GLN A 317 8.47 13.67 -2.67
N LYS A 318 7.79 12.52 -2.76
CA LYS A 318 7.68 11.75 -3.99
C LYS A 318 6.46 12.19 -4.81
N ALA A 319 6.50 11.94 -6.10
CA ALA A 319 5.35 12.14 -6.97
C ALA A 319 4.27 11.06 -6.76
N ILE A 320 3.85 10.87 -5.51
CA ILE A 320 2.78 9.96 -5.10
C ILE A 320 1.68 10.78 -4.43
N GLU A 321 0.45 10.54 -4.79
CA GLU A 321 -0.74 11.14 -4.16
C GLU A 321 -1.69 10.05 -3.69
N TYR A 322 -1.98 10.03 -2.39
CA TYR A 322 -2.91 9.09 -1.79
C TYR A 322 -4.32 9.67 -1.81
N SER A 323 -5.30 8.86 -2.12
CA SER A 323 -6.70 9.26 -2.10
C SER A 323 -7.62 8.13 -1.66
N LEU A 324 -8.85 8.49 -1.38
CA LEU A 324 -9.91 7.61 -0.95
C LEU A 324 -11.04 7.63 -1.97
N ALA A 325 -11.53 6.48 -2.34
CA ALA A 325 -12.73 6.32 -3.14
C ALA A 325 -13.68 5.31 -2.49
N GLY A 326 -14.96 5.56 -2.61
CA GLY A 326 -16.00 4.64 -2.16
C GLY A 326 -16.70 4.00 -3.34
N TYR A 327 -17.15 2.76 -3.19
CA TYR A 327 -18.05 2.10 -4.14
C TYR A 327 -19.18 1.39 -3.40
N GLU A 328 -20.27 1.12 -4.14
CA GLU A 328 -21.39 0.31 -3.70
C GLU A 328 -21.57 -0.88 -4.64
N PHE A 329 -21.66 -2.08 -4.06
CA PHE A 329 -21.88 -3.30 -4.81
C PHE A 329 -23.24 -3.90 -4.46
N ASP A 330 -24.14 -3.96 -5.44
CA ASP A 330 -25.42 -4.64 -5.33
C ASP A 330 -25.20 -6.16 -5.49
N GLU A 331 -25.31 -6.90 -4.38
CA GLU A 331 -25.11 -8.35 -4.36
C GLU A 331 -26.21 -9.11 -5.08
N GLU A 332 -27.44 -8.59 -5.11
CA GLU A 332 -28.57 -9.24 -5.75
C GLU A 332 -28.45 -9.19 -7.27
N ASN A 333 -28.18 -8.01 -7.81
CA ASN A 333 -28.03 -7.77 -9.24
C ASN A 333 -26.60 -7.99 -9.74
N ARG A 334 -25.62 -8.14 -8.85
CA ARG A 334 -24.19 -8.34 -9.10
C ARG A 334 -23.59 -7.24 -9.98
N ILE A 335 -23.86 -6.00 -9.61
CA ILE A 335 -23.37 -4.80 -10.31
C ILE A 335 -22.77 -3.80 -9.31
N VAL A 336 -21.85 -2.97 -9.78
CA VAL A 336 -21.40 -1.78 -9.05
C VAL A 336 -22.34 -0.64 -9.41
N THR A 337 -23.05 -0.10 -8.42
CA THR A 337 -24.07 0.93 -8.59
C THR A 337 -23.54 2.33 -8.38
N ASP A 338 -22.49 2.49 -7.59
CA ASP A 338 -21.80 3.75 -7.40
C ASP A 338 -20.29 3.56 -7.30
N ILE A 339 -19.52 4.55 -7.73
CA ILE A 339 -18.10 4.71 -7.49
C ILE A 339 -17.75 6.20 -7.52
N SER A 340 -17.19 6.71 -6.43
CA SER A 340 -16.96 8.15 -6.29
C SER A 340 -15.70 8.43 -5.44
N PRO A 341 -14.94 9.51 -5.76
CA PRO A 341 -13.89 10.02 -4.89
C PRO A 341 -14.50 10.52 -3.56
N ARG A 342 -13.73 10.43 -2.48
CA ARG A 342 -14.11 10.87 -1.13
C ARG A 342 -13.12 11.88 -0.55
#